data_68d0e986b7df53f25902f6265b26ab2a
#
_entry.id   68d0e986b7df53f25902f6265b26ab2a
#
_cell.length_a   1.000
_cell.length_b   1.000
_cell.length_c   1.000
_cell.angle_alpha   90.00
_cell.angle_beta   90.00
_cell.angle_gamma   90.00
#
_symmetry.space_group_name_H-M   'P 1'
#
loop_
_entity.id
_entity.type
_entity.pdbx_description
1 polymer ?
#
loop_
_entity_poly.entity_id
_entity_poly.type
_entity_poly.pdbx_seq_one_letter_code
_entity_poly.pdbx_strand_id
1 'polypeptide(L)'
;MGDNLMITDRDLFRSMLPDRDEMSSILLMSYSDFTSIGKVKNAFGINTVEGVSFFPEIEPITPSTTLSEFLQESLPLAVATGSGKARSELIISPVLLEVRKHLERQISLFSGEDFTVDPARGLSGVCDFLISLSPELLEIEAPAVIIVEAKKADLKTGIGQCVAEMVAAQQFNEARGQAIPTIYGCVTSGTQWRFLQLEGTTVTIDLTDYPLPPIDRILGILVWMSRIPPSFDR
;
A
#
# COMPACT_ATOMS: atom_id res chain seq x y z
N MET A 1 -0.13 -66.85 -19.81
CA MET A 1 -1.34 -66.09 -19.48
C MET A 1 -0.88 -64.75 -18.94
N GLY A 2 -0.96 -63.74 -19.76
CA GLY A 2 -0.50 -62.39 -19.40
C GLY A 2 -1.68 -61.56 -18.95
N ASP A 3 -1.62 -61.12 -17.69
CA ASP A 3 -2.59 -60.20 -17.14
C ASP A 3 -2.33 -58.78 -17.72
N ASN A 4 -3.18 -58.40 -18.63
CA ASN A 4 -3.21 -57.03 -19.20
C ASN A 4 -3.94 -56.13 -18.19
N LEU A 5 -3.21 -55.43 -17.29
CA LEU A 5 -3.77 -54.40 -16.43
C LEU A 5 -4.25 -53.26 -17.33
N MET A 6 -5.56 -53.16 -17.54
CA MET A 6 -6.16 -51.95 -18.14
C MET A 6 -6.09 -50.83 -17.12
N ILE A 7 -5.19 -49.88 -17.37
CA ILE A 7 -5.21 -48.58 -16.67
C ILE A 7 -6.50 -47.86 -17.08
N THR A 8 -7.37 -47.58 -16.14
CA THR A 8 -8.61 -46.90 -16.40
C THR A 8 -8.37 -45.39 -16.56
N ASP A 9 -9.20 -44.71 -17.36
CA ASP A 9 -9.14 -43.23 -17.49
C ASP A 9 -9.15 -42.50 -16.13
N ARG A 10 -9.72 -43.10 -15.09
CA ARG A 10 -9.71 -42.63 -13.71
C ARG A 10 -8.32 -42.64 -13.07
N ASP A 11 -7.52 -43.64 -13.37
CA ASP A 11 -6.16 -43.79 -12.81
C ASP A 11 -5.20 -42.81 -13.53
N LEU A 12 -5.41 -42.58 -14.82
CA LEU A 12 -4.67 -41.57 -15.58
C LEU A 12 -4.97 -40.16 -15.08
N PHE A 13 -6.25 -39.87 -14.80
CA PHE A 13 -6.66 -38.55 -14.28
C PHE A 13 -6.12 -38.32 -12.86
N ARG A 14 -6.02 -39.37 -12.05
CA ARG A 14 -5.49 -39.29 -10.69
C ARG A 14 -3.98 -39.07 -10.64
N SER A 15 -3.23 -39.56 -11.65
CA SER A 15 -1.79 -39.36 -11.77
C SER A 15 -1.41 -37.96 -12.34
N MET A 16 -2.39 -37.24 -12.92
CA MET A 16 -2.20 -35.89 -13.43
C MET A 16 -2.54 -34.79 -12.39
N LEU A 17 -3.16 -35.16 -11.26
CA LEU A 17 -3.40 -34.22 -10.19
C LEU A 17 -2.14 -34.14 -9.32
N PRO A 18 -1.64 -32.94 -9.01
CA PRO A 18 -0.55 -32.78 -8.06
C PRO A 18 -0.99 -33.38 -6.71
N ASP A 19 -0.04 -33.98 -6.00
CA ASP A 19 -0.27 -34.63 -4.71
C ASP A 19 -0.93 -33.64 -3.74
N ARG A 20 -1.86 -34.10 -2.91
CA ARG A 20 -2.57 -33.24 -1.93
C ARG A 20 -1.61 -32.46 -1.04
N ASP A 21 -0.43 -33.02 -0.80
CA ASP A 21 0.63 -32.38 -0.03
C ASP A 21 1.38 -31.29 -0.83
N GLU A 22 1.49 -31.43 -2.16
CA GLU A 22 1.98 -30.35 -3.03
C GLU A 22 0.96 -29.20 -3.19
N MET A 23 -0.33 -29.51 -3.27
CA MET A 23 -1.38 -28.47 -3.25
C MET A 23 -1.49 -27.74 -1.90
N SER A 24 -1.14 -28.39 -0.81
CA SER A 24 -1.10 -27.78 0.53
C SER A 24 0.16 -26.92 0.75
N SER A 25 1.19 -27.09 -0.05
CA SER A 25 2.47 -26.36 0.06
C SER A 25 2.60 -25.16 -0.89
N ILE A 26 1.62 -24.90 -1.76
CA ILE A 26 1.48 -23.60 -2.39
C ILE A 26 0.86 -22.68 -1.32
N LEU A 27 1.67 -22.30 -0.32
CA LEU A 27 1.40 -21.12 0.48
C LEU A 27 1.32 -19.96 -0.52
N LEU A 28 0.09 -19.53 -0.82
CA LEU A 28 -0.12 -18.31 -1.60
C LEU A 28 0.59 -17.21 -0.83
N MET A 29 1.69 -16.72 -1.40
CA MET A 29 2.39 -15.55 -0.85
C MET A 29 1.40 -14.38 -0.80
N SER A 30 1.57 -13.53 0.19
CA SER A 30 0.78 -12.32 0.40
C SER A 30 1.70 -11.12 0.56
N TYR A 31 1.15 -9.93 0.62
CA TYR A 31 1.92 -8.71 0.88
C TYR A 31 2.79 -8.82 2.14
N SER A 32 2.28 -9.45 3.19
CA SER A 32 3.01 -9.63 4.46
C SER A 32 4.27 -10.50 4.35
N ASP A 33 4.42 -11.30 3.29
CA ASP A 33 5.61 -12.11 3.04
C ASP A 33 6.78 -11.29 2.50
N PHE A 34 6.51 -10.09 1.98
CA PHE A 34 7.55 -9.14 1.55
C PHE A 34 8.15 -8.37 2.74
N THR A 35 8.74 -9.09 3.66
CA THR A 35 9.31 -8.55 4.92
C THR A 35 10.56 -7.69 4.73
N SER A 36 11.08 -7.56 3.50
CA SER A 36 12.23 -6.72 3.17
C SER A 36 12.17 -6.24 1.72
N ILE A 37 12.81 -5.08 1.46
CA ILE A 37 12.93 -4.54 0.10
C ILE A 37 13.67 -5.50 -0.84
N GLY A 38 14.61 -6.29 -0.34
CA GLY A 38 15.34 -7.29 -1.13
C GLY A 38 14.42 -8.36 -1.72
N LYS A 39 13.39 -8.79 -1.00
CA LYS A 39 12.40 -9.74 -1.53
C LYS A 39 11.62 -9.15 -2.70
N VAL A 40 11.19 -7.90 -2.57
CA VAL A 40 10.43 -7.20 -3.63
C VAL A 40 11.31 -6.97 -4.86
N LYS A 41 12.56 -6.56 -4.67
CA LYS A 41 13.54 -6.39 -5.76
C LYS A 41 13.68 -7.67 -6.57
N ASN A 42 13.83 -8.80 -5.90
CA ASN A 42 13.98 -10.10 -6.56
C ASN A 42 12.69 -10.57 -7.26
N ALA A 43 11.52 -10.34 -6.64
CA ALA A 43 10.24 -10.79 -7.17
C ALA A 43 9.76 -9.97 -8.38
N PHE A 44 10.04 -8.67 -8.40
CA PHE A 44 9.46 -7.74 -9.39
C PHE A 44 10.51 -6.97 -10.22
N GLY A 45 11.81 -7.23 -10.02
CA GLY A 45 12.85 -6.51 -10.75
C GLY A 45 12.98 -5.04 -10.37
N ILE A 46 12.62 -4.69 -9.13
CA ILE A 46 12.64 -3.31 -8.64
C ILE A 46 14.07 -2.84 -8.40
N ASN A 47 14.36 -1.62 -8.84
CA ASN A 47 15.55 -0.86 -8.48
C ASN A 47 15.21 0.11 -7.34
N THR A 48 16.19 0.45 -6.49
CA THR A 48 15.99 1.39 -5.39
C THR A 48 16.96 2.55 -5.46
N VAL A 49 16.44 3.75 -5.20
CA VAL A 49 17.19 4.97 -4.94
C VAL A 49 16.86 5.40 -3.51
N GLU A 50 17.86 5.56 -2.67
CA GLU A 50 17.68 5.82 -1.24
C GLU A 50 18.30 7.16 -0.83
N GLY A 51 17.68 7.85 0.13
CA GLY A 51 18.19 9.08 0.71
C GLY A 51 18.03 10.32 -0.15
N VAL A 52 17.22 10.24 -1.21
CA VAL A 52 16.89 11.38 -2.07
C VAL A 52 15.44 11.77 -1.83
N SER A 53 15.20 13.04 -1.52
CA SER A 53 13.84 13.58 -1.49
C SER A 53 13.36 13.76 -2.94
N PHE A 54 12.17 13.22 -3.23
CA PHE A 54 11.52 13.36 -4.53
C PHE A 54 10.44 14.44 -4.54
N PHE A 55 10.25 15.14 -3.39
CA PHE A 55 9.30 16.23 -3.30
C PHE A 55 9.89 17.53 -3.83
N PRO A 56 9.11 18.38 -4.49
CA PRO A 56 9.42 19.80 -4.62
C PRO A 56 9.36 20.47 -3.24
N GLU A 57 9.58 21.75 -3.19
CA GLU A 57 9.25 22.53 -1.99
C GLU A 57 7.74 22.45 -1.72
N ILE A 58 7.37 21.80 -0.63
CA ILE A 58 5.97 21.59 -0.25
C ILE A 58 5.56 22.60 0.80
N GLU A 59 4.52 23.37 0.48
CA GLU A 59 3.91 24.28 1.44
C GLU A 59 3.17 23.49 2.52
N PRO A 60 3.43 23.76 3.81
CA PRO A 60 2.70 23.15 4.91
C PRO A 60 1.21 23.51 4.87
N ILE A 61 0.35 22.56 5.21
CA ILE A 61 -1.10 22.77 5.28
C ILE A 61 -1.53 22.80 6.74
N THR A 62 -2.15 23.91 7.14
CA THR A 62 -2.72 24.05 8.48
C THR A 62 -3.87 23.06 8.65
N PRO A 63 -3.84 22.17 9.67
CA PRO A 63 -4.93 21.27 9.94
C PRO A 63 -6.20 22.01 10.35
N SER A 64 -7.37 21.42 10.09
CA SER A 64 -8.61 21.96 10.62
C SER A 64 -8.62 21.92 12.16
N THR A 65 -9.41 22.82 12.77
CA THR A 65 -9.64 22.80 14.22
C THR A 65 -10.09 21.42 14.70
N THR A 66 -10.99 20.77 13.95
CA THR A 66 -11.48 19.43 14.24
C THR A 66 -10.36 18.40 14.33
N LEU A 67 -9.44 18.36 13.35
CA LEU A 67 -8.31 17.43 13.40
C LEU A 67 -7.36 17.76 14.53
N SER A 68 -7.07 19.05 14.75
CA SER A 68 -6.17 19.50 15.80
C SER A 68 -6.67 19.10 17.20
N GLU A 69 -7.94 19.36 17.51
CA GLU A 69 -8.57 18.97 18.76
C GLU A 69 -8.61 17.44 18.91
N PHE A 70 -8.99 16.72 17.84
CA PHE A 70 -9.02 15.26 17.87
C PHE A 70 -7.64 14.67 18.17
N LEU A 71 -6.59 15.12 17.48
CA LEU A 71 -5.23 14.63 17.70
C LEU A 71 -4.68 15.01 19.08
N GLN A 72 -5.06 16.14 19.63
CA GLN A 72 -4.67 16.54 20.99
C GLN A 72 -5.16 15.50 22.03
N GLU A 73 -6.37 14.99 21.88
CA GLU A 73 -6.95 13.98 22.76
C GLU A 73 -6.45 12.57 22.44
N SER A 74 -6.42 12.20 21.14
CA SER A 74 -6.22 10.82 20.71
C SER A 74 -4.74 10.40 20.66
N LEU A 75 -3.82 11.32 20.36
CA LEU A 75 -2.40 11.01 20.22
C LEU A 75 -1.77 10.41 21.50
N PRO A 76 -1.94 11.03 22.69
CA PRO A 76 -1.42 10.44 23.92
C PRO A 76 -1.98 9.05 24.19
N LEU A 77 -3.28 8.84 23.93
CA LEU A 77 -3.95 7.55 24.10
C LEU A 77 -3.40 6.48 23.17
N ALA A 78 -3.28 6.78 21.87
CA ALA A 78 -2.75 5.86 20.86
C ALA A 78 -1.30 5.47 21.13
N VAL A 79 -0.49 6.42 21.60
CA VAL A 79 0.92 6.16 21.97
C VAL A 79 1.00 5.32 23.24
N ALA A 80 0.21 5.63 24.26
CA ALA A 80 0.22 4.90 25.54
C ALA A 80 -0.26 3.45 25.40
N THR A 81 -1.32 3.21 24.61
CA THR A 81 -1.81 1.84 24.34
C THR A 81 -0.85 1.04 23.49
N GLY A 82 -0.07 1.69 22.63
CA GLY A 82 0.98 1.10 21.81
C GLY A 82 0.51 0.04 20.80
N SER A 83 -0.81 -0.14 20.58
CA SER A 83 -1.31 -1.09 19.58
C SER A 83 -1.30 -0.48 18.18
N GLY A 84 -1.02 -1.30 17.15
CA GLY A 84 -1.09 -0.87 15.75
C GLY A 84 -2.50 -0.37 15.40
N LYS A 85 -3.54 -1.08 15.87
CA LYS A 85 -4.93 -0.70 15.64
C LYS A 85 -5.27 0.68 16.21
N ALA A 86 -4.87 0.96 17.46
CA ALA A 86 -5.09 2.28 18.04
C ALA A 86 -4.40 3.40 17.25
N ARG A 87 -3.17 3.16 16.77
CA ARG A 87 -2.45 4.13 15.92
C ARG A 87 -3.17 4.35 14.58
N SER A 88 -3.64 3.28 13.95
CA SER A 88 -4.40 3.37 12.69
C SER A 88 -5.71 4.14 12.86
N GLU A 89 -6.50 3.84 13.90
CA GLU A 89 -7.81 4.45 14.11
C GLU A 89 -7.74 5.88 14.66
N LEU A 90 -6.80 6.13 15.58
CA LEU A 90 -6.76 7.37 16.36
C LEU A 90 -5.78 8.41 15.82
N ILE A 91 -4.90 8.03 14.89
CA ILE A 91 -3.92 8.96 14.31
C ILE A 91 -3.99 8.91 12.78
N ILE A 92 -3.74 7.75 12.17
CA ILE A 92 -3.53 7.65 10.72
C ILE A 92 -4.83 7.92 9.95
N SER A 93 -5.91 7.22 10.30
CA SER A 93 -7.21 7.39 9.64
C SER A 93 -7.74 8.84 9.70
N PRO A 94 -7.73 9.54 10.85
CA PRO A 94 -8.12 10.96 10.92
C PRO A 94 -7.28 11.87 10.04
N VAL A 95 -5.96 11.64 9.95
CA VAL A 95 -5.06 12.40 9.06
C VAL A 95 -5.43 12.18 7.59
N LEU A 96 -5.64 10.94 7.17
CA LEU A 96 -6.01 10.62 5.79
C LEU A 96 -7.41 11.16 5.43
N LEU A 97 -8.34 11.16 6.39
CA LEU A 97 -9.67 11.74 6.22
C LEU A 97 -9.59 13.28 6.03
N GLU A 98 -8.66 13.96 6.73
CA GLU A 98 -8.42 15.39 6.53
C GLU A 98 -7.87 15.68 5.13
N VAL A 99 -6.97 14.85 4.61
CA VAL A 99 -6.50 14.94 3.22
C VAL A 99 -7.67 14.86 2.24
N ARG A 100 -8.55 13.88 2.40
CA ARG A 100 -9.78 13.76 1.57
C ARG A 100 -10.68 14.97 1.67
N LYS A 101 -10.84 15.53 2.86
CA LYS A 101 -11.63 16.74 3.11
C LYS A 101 -10.99 17.95 2.42
N HIS A 102 -9.66 18.10 2.51
CA HIS A 102 -8.92 19.20 1.86
C HIS A 102 -9.03 19.14 0.33
N LEU A 103 -9.12 17.93 -0.24
CA LEU A 103 -9.35 17.71 -1.67
C LEU A 103 -10.84 17.66 -2.05
N GLU A 104 -11.70 18.32 -1.28
CA GLU A 104 -13.13 18.47 -1.56
C GLU A 104 -13.86 17.14 -1.79
N ARG A 105 -13.35 16.04 -1.21
CA ARG A 105 -13.86 14.67 -1.35
C ARG A 105 -13.81 14.12 -2.77
N GLN A 106 -12.93 14.66 -3.62
CA GLN A 106 -12.73 14.17 -5.00
C GLN A 106 -11.87 12.90 -5.08
N ILE A 107 -11.38 12.41 -3.95
CA ILE A 107 -10.65 11.15 -3.80
C ILE A 107 -11.43 10.21 -2.89
N SER A 108 -11.20 8.90 -3.03
CA SER A 108 -11.67 7.90 -2.06
C SER A 108 -10.53 7.44 -1.14
N LEU A 109 -10.92 7.03 0.06
CA LEU A 109 -10.04 6.46 1.08
C LEU A 109 -10.61 5.13 1.51
N PHE A 110 -9.85 4.07 1.34
CA PHE A 110 -10.17 2.72 1.80
C PHE A 110 -9.28 2.36 2.98
N SER A 111 -9.83 1.64 3.94
CA SER A 111 -9.14 1.23 5.17
C SER A 111 -9.42 -0.22 5.48
N GLY A 112 -8.39 -1.07 5.45
CA GLY A 112 -8.52 -2.48 5.75
C GLY A 112 -9.27 -3.26 4.67
N GLU A 113 -9.18 -2.87 3.42
CA GLU A 113 -9.84 -3.51 2.29
C GLU A 113 -8.94 -4.53 1.60
N ASP A 114 -9.54 -5.61 1.08
CA ASP A 114 -8.83 -6.56 0.23
C ASP A 114 -8.40 -5.87 -1.07
N PHE A 115 -7.13 -6.00 -1.38
CA PHE A 115 -6.53 -5.47 -2.59
C PHE A 115 -5.72 -6.55 -3.30
N THR A 116 -6.40 -7.62 -3.70
CA THR A 116 -5.79 -8.75 -4.39
C THR A 116 -5.73 -8.49 -5.88
N VAL A 117 -4.52 -8.43 -6.46
CA VAL A 117 -4.27 -8.10 -7.87
C VAL A 117 -3.65 -9.27 -8.63
N ASP A 118 -2.56 -9.87 -8.11
CA ASP A 118 -1.88 -11.02 -8.71
C ASP A 118 -1.46 -12.02 -7.61
N PRO A 119 -2.37 -12.89 -7.18
CA PRO A 119 -2.10 -13.87 -6.13
C PRO A 119 -0.95 -14.83 -6.48
N ALA A 120 -0.77 -15.14 -7.76
CA ALA A 120 0.28 -16.05 -8.21
C ALA A 120 1.69 -15.49 -7.96
N ARG A 121 1.81 -14.17 -7.87
CA ARG A 121 3.06 -13.46 -7.57
C ARG A 121 3.09 -12.88 -6.15
N GLY A 122 2.12 -13.22 -5.31
CA GLY A 122 2.05 -12.75 -3.94
C GLY A 122 1.47 -11.33 -3.77
N LEU A 123 0.91 -10.75 -4.84
CA LEU A 123 0.22 -9.46 -4.76
C LEU A 123 -1.22 -9.68 -4.32
N SER A 124 -1.39 -10.10 -3.10
CA SER A 124 -2.69 -10.44 -2.51
C SER A 124 -2.71 -10.13 -1.01
N GLY A 125 -3.87 -9.71 -0.53
CA GLY A 125 -4.13 -9.43 0.88
C GLY A 125 -4.80 -8.09 1.11
N VAL A 126 -4.83 -7.71 2.38
CA VAL A 126 -5.48 -6.49 2.85
C VAL A 126 -4.46 -5.36 2.92
N CYS A 127 -4.77 -4.21 2.31
CA CYS A 127 -4.02 -2.96 2.50
C CYS A 127 -4.51 -2.24 3.76
N ASP A 128 -3.59 -1.71 4.56
CA ASP A 128 -3.97 -0.91 5.73
C ASP A 128 -4.77 0.33 5.30
N PHE A 129 -4.25 1.09 4.33
CA PHE A 129 -4.98 2.19 3.71
C PHE A 129 -4.59 2.36 2.23
N LEU A 130 -5.58 2.71 1.41
CA LEU A 130 -5.41 3.01 0.00
C LEU A 130 -6.19 4.28 -0.35
N ILE A 131 -5.54 5.19 -1.09
CA ILE A 131 -6.19 6.36 -1.68
C ILE A 131 -6.28 6.15 -3.19
N SER A 132 -7.49 6.31 -3.72
CA SER A 132 -7.76 6.39 -5.16
C SER A 132 -8.15 7.79 -5.58
N LEU A 133 -7.78 8.17 -6.80
CA LEU A 133 -8.18 9.45 -7.41
C LEU A 133 -9.62 9.42 -7.95
N SER A 134 -10.34 8.31 -7.78
CA SER A 134 -11.78 8.22 -8.04
C SER A 134 -12.56 8.63 -6.78
N PRO A 135 -13.69 9.35 -6.88
CA PRO A 135 -14.56 9.64 -5.75
C PRO A 135 -15.46 8.47 -5.34
N GLU A 136 -15.46 7.35 -6.07
CA GLU A 136 -16.27 6.17 -5.80
C GLU A 136 -15.91 5.54 -4.44
N LEU A 137 -16.94 5.07 -3.69
CA LEU A 137 -16.76 4.64 -2.30
C LEU A 137 -17.09 3.16 -2.05
N LEU A 138 -17.78 2.51 -2.99
CA LEU A 138 -18.22 1.12 -2.77
C LEU A 138 -17.18 0.09 -3.18
N GLU A 139 -16.34 0.43 -4.14
CA GLU A 139 -15.28 -0.43 -4.65
C GLU A 139 -14.02 0.40 -4.91
N ILE A 140 -12.85 -0.25 -4.87
CA ILE A 140 -11.58 0.41 -5.23
C ILE A 140 -11.55 0.60 -6.74
N GLU A 141 -11.69 1.84 -7.18
CA GLU A 141 -11.57 2.23 -8.57
C GLU A 141 -10.18 2.79 -8.88
N ALA A 142 -9.73 2.60 -10.11
CA ALA A 142 -8.49 3.19 -10.59
C ALA A 142 -8.65 4.71 -10.84
N PRO A 143 -7.58 5.49 -10.75
CA PRO A 143 -6.24 5.04 -10.39
C PRO A 143 -6.01 5.03 -8.87
N ALA A 144 -5.55 3.89 -8.34
CA ALA A 144 -4.98 3.83 -6.99
C ALA A 144 -3.63 4.57 -7.00
N VAL A 145 -3.44 5.54 -6.11
CA VAL A 145 -2.30 6.47 -6.18
C VAL A 145 -1.42 6.45 -4.94
N ILE A 146 -1.97 6.24 -3.75
CA ILE A 146 -1.20 6.18 -2.51
C ILE A 146 -1.55 4.92 -1.75
N ILE A 147 -0.51 4.19 -1.35
CA ILE A 147 -0.56 3.06 -0.42
C ILE A 147 0.04 3.50 0.91
N VAL A 148 -0.67 3.27 2.00
CA VAL A 148 -0.18 3.58 3.35
C VAL A 148 -0.13 2.32 4.19
N GLU A 149 1.08 1.94 4.56
CA GLU A 149 1.36 0.79 5.43
C GLU A 149 1.59 1.25 6.86
N ALA A 150 0.76 0.75 7.77
CA ALA A 150 0.80 1.10 9.18
C ALA A 150 1.67 0.11 9.99
N LYS A 151 2.68 0.61 10.68
CA LYS A 151 3.58 -0.20 11.51
C LYS A 151 3.53 0.24 12.97
N LYS A 152 3.79 -0.70 13.87
CA LYS A 152 3.75 -0.42 15.32
C LYS A 152 4.89 0.49 15.77
N ALA A 153 6.11 0.32 15.23
CA ALA A 153 7.29 1.06 15.66
C ALA A 153 8.30 1.27 14.52
N ASP A 154 8.94 0.23 14.03
CA ASP A 154 10.03 0.32 13.04
C ASP A 154 9.46 0.41 11.61
N LEU A 155 9.59 1.59 11.00
CA LEU A 155 9.13 1.85 9.63
C LEU A 155 9.85 0.98 8.60
N LYS A 156 11.09 0.60 8.85
CA LYS A 156 11.88 -0.23 7.93
C LYS A 156 11.19 -1.57 7.64
N THR A 157 10.50 -2.13 8.62
CA THR A 157 9.82 -3.42 8.47
C THR A 157 8.61 -3.37 7.53
N GLY A 158 8.05 -2.19 7.28
CA GLY A 158 6.92 -1.97 6.37
C GLY A 158 7.31 -1.67 4.92
N ILE A 159 8.58 -1.31 4.67
CA ILE A 159 9.01 -0.84 3.33
C ILE A 159 8.77 -1.93 2.27
N GLY A 160 9.14 -3.18 2.55
CA GLY A 160 8.97 -4.26 1.58
C GLY A 160 7.50 -4.50 1.24
N GLN A 161 6.64 -4.58 2.24
CA GLN A 161 5.20 -4.77 2.06
C GLN A 161 4.59 -3.58 1.29
N CYS A 162 4.85 -2.35 1.71
CA CYS A 162 4.38 -1.14 1.04
C CYS A 162 4.79 -1.11 -0.44
N VAL A 163 6.04 -1.45 -0.77
CA VAL A 163 6.49 -1.49 -2.18
C VAL A 163 5.78 -2.59 -2.97
N ALA A 164 5.53 -3.77 -2.38
CA ALA A 164 4.75 -4.81 -3.07
C ALA A 164 3.31 -4.35 -3.37
N GLU A 165 2.67 -3.65 -2.43
CA GLU A 165 1.35 -3.05 -2.63
C GLU A 165 1.37 -1.92 -3.66
N MET A 166 2.46 -1.11 -3.73
CA MET A 166 2.65 -0.11 -4.79
C MET A 166 2.77 -0.75 -6.17
N VAL A 167 3.48 -1.87 -6.30
CA VAL A 167 3.54 -2.66 -7.55
C VAL A 167 2.17 -3.19 -7.92
N ALA A 168 1.40 -3.66 -6.95
CA ALA A 168 0.01 -4.08 -7.18
C ALA A 168 -0.86 -2.91 -7.68
N ALA A 169 -0.75 -1.73 -7.07
CA ALA A 169 -1.48 -0.54 -7.51
C ALA A 169 -1.13 -0.14 -8.95
N GLN A 170 0.14 -0.21 -9.33
CA GLN A 170 0.57 0.03 -10.70
C GLN A 170 -0.10 -0.95 -11.68
N GLN A 171 -0.03 -2.26 -11.41
CA GLN A 171 -0.65 -3.30 -12.26
C GLN A 171 -2.19 -3.18 -12.29
N PHE A 172 -2.80 -2.84 -11.16
CA PHE A 172 -4.24 -2.59 -11.08
C PHE A 172 -4.68 -1.45 -11.99
N ASN A 173 -3.93 -0.33 -11.99
CA ASN A 173 -4.22 0.82 -12.83
C ASN A 173 -4.01 0.48 -14.32
N GLU A 174 -2.93 -0.22 -14.66
CA GLU A 174 -2.64 -0.69 -16.02
C GLU A 174 -3.74 -1.60 -16.56
N ALA A 175 -4.18 -2.57 -15.76
CA ALA A 175 -5.24 -3.51 -16.15
C ALA A 175 -6.60 -2.84 -16.41
N ARG A 176 -6.81 -1.66 -15.83
CA ARG A 176 -8.03 -0.84 -16.03
C ARG A 176 -7.88 0.25 -17.09
N GLY A 177 -6.74 0.31 -17.77
CA GLY A 177 -6.45 1.34 -18.77
C GLY A 177 -6.29 2.75 -18.18
N GLN A 178 -6.01 2.84 -16.90
CA GLN A 178 -5.81 4.10 -16.16
C GLN A 178 -4.39 4.18 -15.57
N ALA A 179 -3.40 3.76 -16.34
CA ALA A 179 -2.00 3.86 -15.94
C ALA A 179 -1.62 5.31 -15.61
N ILE A 180 -0.97 5.49 -14.46
CA ILE A 180 -0.39 6.76 -14.04
C ILE A 180 1.13 6.59 -13.88
N PRO A 181 1.93 7.65 -14.13
CA PRO A 181 3.38 7.53 -14.14
C PRO A 181 3.97 7.19 -12.77
N THR A 182 3.29 7.58 -11.70
CA THR A 182 3.81 7.52 -10.34
C THR A 182 2.79 6.92 -9.38
N ILE A 183 3.22 5.92 -8.62
CA ILE A 183 2.49 5.43 -7.43
C ILE A 183 3.29 5.88 -6.20
N TYR A 184 2.60 6.43 -5.23
CA TYR A 184 3.23 6.83 -3.98
C TYR A 184 3.00 5.79 -2.89
N GLY A 185 3.95 5.73 -1.97
CA GLY A 185 3.88 4.90 -0.78
C GLY A 185 4.15 5.72 0.48
N CYS A 186 3.62 5.25 1.59
CA CYS A 186 3.91 5.78 2.89
C CYS A 186 3.98 4.65 3.91
N VAL A 187 5.04 4.61 4.68
CA VAL A 187 5.13 3.74 5.87
C VAL A 187 5.07 4.62 7.11
N THR A 188 4.14 4.30 8.01
CA THR A 188 3.93 5.15 9.18
C THR A 188 3.69 4.36 10.47
N SER A 189 4.13 4.91 11.59
CA SER A 189 3.72 4.49 12.94
C SER A 189 2.64 5.41 13.54
N GLY A 190 2.10 6.32 12.74
CA GLY A 190 1.24 7.41 13.20
C GLY A 190 2.04 8.61 13.72
N THR A 191 3.11 8.37 14.46
CA THR A 191 4.00 9.44 15.00
C THR A 191 5.23 9.71 14.15
N GLN A 192 5.57 8.81 13.24
CA GLN A 192 6.64 8.97 12.25
C GLN A 192 6.09 8.53 10.90
N TRP A 193 6.43 9.27 9.86
CA TRP A 193 5.98 9.05 8.50
C TRP A 193 7.17 9.05 7.56
N ARG A 194 7.24 8.07 6.65
CA ARG A 194 8.27 7.95 5.62
C ARG A 194 7.60 7.72 4.27
N PHE A 195 8.07 8.43 3.25
CA PHE A 195 7.43 8.44 1.95
C PHE A 195 8.28 7.75 0.89
N LEU A 196 7.59 7.13 -0.07
CA LEU A 196 8.16 6.39 -1.18
C LEU A 196 7.48 6.80 -2.48
N GLN A 197 8.20 6.65 -3.58
CA GLN A 197 7.71 6.90 -4.94
C GLN A 197 8.11 5.72 -5.83
N LEU A 198 7.17 5.17 -6.59
CA LEU A 198 7.44 4.15 -7.62
C LEU A 198 7.16 4.76 -8.99
N GLU A 199 8.17 4.77 -9.86
CA GLU A 199 8.10 5.15 -11.26
C GLU A 199 8.65 4.01 -12.12
N GLY A 200 7.81 3.40 -12.94
CA GLY A 200 8.17 2.19 -13.69
C GLY A 200 8.63 1.07 -12.75
N THR A 201 9.91 0.73 -12.77
CA THR A 201 10.53 -0.27 -11.89
C THR A 201 11.48 0.36 -10.85
N THR A 202 11.48 1.66 -10.68
CA THR A 202 12.36 2.35 -9.74
C THR A 202 11.58 2.87 -8.55
N VAL A 203 11.97 2.44 -7.35
CA VAL A 203 11.44 2.96 -6.08
C VAL A 203 12.44 3.93 -5.49
N THR A 204 12.02 5.18 -5.31
CA THR A 204 12.75 6.18 -4.54
C THR A 204 12.22 6.21 -3.10
N ILE A 205 13.12 6.10 -2.13
CA ILE A 205 12.81 6.07 -0.70
C ILE A 205 13.42 7.32 -0.07
N ASP A 206 12.58 8.26 0.37
CA ASP A 206 13.03 9.35 1.21
C ASP A 206 13.34 8.80 2.61
N LEU A 207 14.60 8.86 3.02
CA LEU A 207 15.03 8.36 4.32
C LEU A 207 14.75 9.35 5.46
N THR A 208 14.16 10.51 5.14
CA THR A 208 13.70 11.46 6.16
C THR A 208 12.46 10.92 6.85
N ASP A 209 12.47 10.91 8.17
CA ASP A 209 11.29 10.64 8.98
C ASP A 209 10.61 11.96 9.34
N TYR A 210 9.32 12.05 8.99
CA TYR A 210 8.49 13.21 9.26
C TYR A 210 7.70 12.97 10.55
N PRO A 211 8.00 13.71 11.64
CA PRO A 211 7.36 13.48 12.92
C PRO A 211 5.95 14.08 12.99
N LEU A 212 5.09 13.45 13.75
CA LEU A 212 3.82 13.99 14.19
C LEU A 212 3.82 14.01 15.73
N PRO A 213 3.64 15.15 16.40
CA PRO A 213 3.51 16.51 15.84
C PRO A 213 4.82 17.11 15.30
N PRO A 214 4.80 18.14 14.45
CA PRO A 214 3.64 18.80 13.84
C PRO A 214 3.10 18.05 12.63
N ILE A 215 1.81 18.25 12.28
CA ILE A 215 1.12 17.54 11.20
C ILE A 215 1.13 18.27 9.86
N ASP A 216 1.34 19.58 9.86
CA ASP A 216 1.17 20.49 8.74
C ASP A 216 1.98 20.09 7.50
N ARG A 217 3.23 19.71 7.67
CA ARG A 217 4.09 19.25 6.58
C ARG A 217 3.63 17.89 6.02
N ILE A 218 3.21 16.97 6.89
CA ILE A 218 2.70 15.66 6.48
C ILE A 218 1.42 15.83 5.64
N LEU A 219 0.51 16.73 6.07
CA LEU A 219 -0.69 17.06 5.30
C LEU A 219 -0.33 17.64 3.93
N GLY A 220 0.62 18.57 3.87
CA GLY A 220 1.11 19.14 2.61
C GLY A 220 1.60 18.06 1.64
N ILE A 221 2.43 17.14 2.11
CA ILE A 221 2.96 16.04 1.31
C ILE A 221 1.84 15.11 0.82
N LEU A 222 0.97 14.66 1.70
CA LEU A 222 -0.13 13.76 1.36
C LEU A 222 -1.10 14.39 0.35
N VAL A 223 -1.44 15.67 0.52
CA VAL A 223 -2.27 16.40 -0.44
C VAL A 223 -1.57 16.55 -1.79
N TRP A 224 -0.28 16.85 -1.80
CA TRP A 224 0.50 16.95 -3.03
C TRP A 224 0.53 15.60 -3.78
N MET A 225 0.77 14.48 -3.10
CA MET A 225 0.77 13.13 -3.67
C MET A 225 -0.62 12.72 -4.20
N SER A 226 -1.69 13.26 -3.64
CA SER A 226 -3.08 12.96 -4.03
C SER A 226 -3.62 13.87 -5.13
N ARG A 227 -2.81 14.80 -5.67
CA ARG A 227 -3.24 15.64 -6.80
C ARG A 227 -3.07 14.87 -8.09
N ILE A 228 -4.09 14.93 -8.95
CA ILE A 228 -3.98 14.44 -10.32
C ILE A 228 -2.87 15.26 -10.98
N PRO A 229 -1.80 14.63 -11.53
CA PRO A 229 -0.85 15.38 -12.33
C PRO A 229 -1.63 16.09 -13.45
N PRO A 230 -1.30 17.36 -13.79
CA PRO A 230 -1.94 18.01 -14.92
C PRO A 230 -1.84 17.08 -16.12
N SER A 231 -2.98 16.75 -16.71
CA SER A 231 -3.04 15.96 -17.94
C SER A 231 -2.10 16.62 -18.95
N PHE A 232 -1.09 15.89 -19.40
CA PHE A 232 -0.39 16.31 -20.60
C PHE A 232 -1.44 16.30 -21.70
N ASP A 233 -1.94 17.47 -22.07
CA ASP A 233 -2.74 17.64 -23.29
C ASP A 233 -1.94 17.04 -24.44
N ARG A 234 -2.51 15.99 -25.02
CA ARG A 234 -1.99 15.33 -26.22
C ARG A 234 -2.37 16.11 -27.45
#